data_0d9d347cf1a928b8165cb55ae4ae3053
#
_entry.id   0d9d347cf1a928b8165cb55ae4ae3053
#
_cell.length_a   1.000
_cell.length_b   1.000
_cell.length_c   1.000
_cell.angle_alpha   90.00
_cell.angle_beta   90.00
_cell.angle_gamma   90.00
#
_symmetry.space_group_name_H-M   'P 1'
#
loop_
_entity.id
_entity.type
_entity.pdbx_description
1 polymer ?
#
loop_
_entity_poly.entity_id
_entity_poly.type
_entity_poly.pdbx_seq_one_letter_code
_entity_poly.pdbx_strand_id
1 'polypeptide(L)'
;MQKMKLNLQLFASGTINASSTTMPSGTGKVEWSSSVISGTNKSSVTTIVYARRTSGSGTYCTVAGSVTINGSSKSISKYRGSDDKWTTSWKEVGRYTTEVTHNEDGTKSINISFSISADTGGMNGTAKGSGTATLDKINRASKLNTIEDFKLTDTITINITKYITAATDKLQIKLGDTLIREVANITNGYKLTFTSSEQTTIKNLMNSPQATLIFLLTTISGDTTLGTSTQSATVTSLDKPVYRNVIKKENGHYQVAINGVVDTTKSDVLQVYDDNGNLINDNQVLWGPDYYYMVASQTINLSQKVSEQKSGIVLVWQAYSNGAAQTYDFNFTFIPKWQVSVNPSRGVSCFLSNSTAAKVGTKYVYVYDDKIAGNNVNDDGATNRGSGITTTNNYWVLTYVIGV
;
A
#
# COMPACT_ATOMS: atom_id res chain seq x y z
N MET A 1 -22.43 -8.83 -45.82
CA MET A 1 -22.04 -10.21 -45.48
C MET A 1 -21.34 -10.17 -44.15
N GLN A 2 -22.02 -10.68 -43.11
CA GLN A 2 -21.46 -10.76 -41.76
C GLN A 2 -20.49 -11.95 -41.76
N LYS A 3 -19.18 -11.70 -41.62
CA LYS A 3 -18.18 -12.76 -41.48
C LYS A 3 -18.45 -13.47 -40.12
N MET A 4 -18.98 -14.67 -40.18
CA MET A 4 -19.10 -15.55 -39.04
C MET A 4 -17.68 -15.85 -38.54
N LYS A 5 -17.27 -15.28 -37.41
CA LYS A 5 -16.03 -15.68 -36.73
C LYS A 5 -16.25 -17.08 -36.17
N LEU A 6 -15.69 -18.07 -36.85
CA LEU A 6 -15.60 -19.41 -36.26
C LEU A 6 -14.63 -19.33 -35.08
N ASN A 7 -15.16 -19.33 -33.88
CA ASN A 7 -14.34 -19.47 -32.68
C ASN A 7 -13.90 -20.94 -32.61
N LEU A 8 -12.79 -21.26 -33.29
CA LEU A 8 -12.17 -22.57 -33.18
C LEU A 8 -11.58 -22.67 -31.78
N GLN A 9 -12.36 -23.21 -30.86
CA GLN A 9 -11.90 -23.50 -29.50
C GLN A 9 -10.89 -24.65 -29.62
N LEU A 10 -9.60 -24.33 -29.55
CA LEU A 10 -8.51 -25.30 -29.51
C LEU A 10 -8.63 -26.08 -28.19
N PHE A 11 -8.73 -27.41 -28.32
CA PHE A 11 -8.75 -28.32 -27.16
C PHE A 11 -7.46 -29.13 -27.20
N ALA A 12 -6.55 -28.87 -26.25
CA ALA A 12 -5.47 -29.80 -26.07
C ALA A 12 -6.04 -31.13 -25.51
N SER A 13 -5.62 -32.23 -26.07
CA SER A 13 -6.06 -33.56 -25.68
C SER A 13 -4.96 -34.59 -25.88
N GLY A 14 -5.11 -35.74 -25.28
CA GLY A 14 -4.16 -36.83 -25.44
C GLY A 14 -4.56 -38.09 -24.71
N THR A 15 -3.72 -39.11 -24.87
CA THR A 15 -3.90 -40.42 -24.24
C THR A 15 -2.63 -40.80 -23.50
N ILE A 16 -2.79 -41.31 -22.29
CA ILE A 16 -1.72 -41.94 -21.49
C ILE A 16 -2.10 -43.40 -21.27
N ASN A 17 -1.32 -44.27 -21.84
CA ASN A 17 -1.51 -45.72 -21.67
C ASN A 17 -0.87 -46.23 -20.36
N ALA A 18 -1.29 -47.38 -19.88
CA ALA A 18 -0.62 -48.02 -18.78
C ALA A 18 0.84 -48.31 -19.14
N SER A 19 1.75 -47.82 -18.30
CA SER A 19 3.20 -48.10 -18.39
C SER A 19 3.61 -49.32 -17.57
N SER A 20 2.73 -49.77 -16.65
CA SER A 20 2.90 -50.96 -15.83
C SER A 20 1.54 -51.63 -15.60
N THR A 21 1.50 -52.95 -15.76
CA THR A 21 0.32 -53.75 -15.44
C THR A 21 0.72 -55.11 -14.88
N THR A 22 0.03 -55.47 -13.80
CA THR A 22 0.08 -56.84 -13.25
C THR A 22 -1.20 -57.63 -13.61
N MET A 23 -2.09 -57.06 -14.41
CA MET A 23 -3.30 -57.71 -14.91
C MET A 23 -2.93 -58.73 -15.99
N PRO A 24 -3.17 -60.03 -15.82
CA PRO A 24 -2.76 -61.07 -16.79
C PRO A 24 -3.36 -60.87 -18.19
N SER A 25 -4.59 -60.39 -18.27
CA SER A 25 -5.31 -60.14 -19.51
C SER A 25 -6.07 -58.84 -19.47
N GLY A 26 -5.49 -57.81 -18.82
CA GLY A 26 -6.12 -56.53 -18.67
C GLY A 26 -5.14 -55.38 -18.86
N THR A 27 -5.64 -54.20 -19.19
CA THR A 27 -4.88 -52.97 -19.26
C THR A 27 -5.79 -51.77 -19.07
N GLY A 28 -5.18 -50.60 -18.83
CA GLY A 28 -5.86 -49.30 -18.68
C GLY A 28 -5.25 -48.19 -19.51
N LYS A 29 -6.00 -47.14 -19.71
CA LYS A 29 -5.55 -45.86 -20.24
C LYS A 29 -6.36 -44.72 -19.64
N VAL A 30 -5.82 -43.51 -19.71
CA VAL A 30 -6.57 -42.31 -19.50
C VAL A 30 -6.54 -41.45 -20.76
N GLU A 31 -7.70 -41.01 -21.20
CA GLU A 31 -7.84 -39.94 -22.20
C GLU A 31 -8.11 -38.66 -21.47
N TRP A 32 -7.48 -37.59 -21.92
CA TRP A 32 -7.67 -36.27 -21.33
C TRP A 32 -7.95 -35.22 -22.41
N SER A 33 -8.69 -34.20 -22.02
CA SER A 33 -8.94 -33.00 -22.81
C SER A 33 -8.96 -31.80 -21.90
N SER A 34 -8.60 -30.64 -22.44
CA SER A 34 -8.67 -29.38 -21.71
C SER A 34 -9.37 -28.30 -22.53
N SER A 35 -10.02 -27.38 -21.85
CA SER A 35 -10.59 -26.17 -22.45
C SER A 35 -10.24 -24.96 -21.59
N VAL A 36 -9.92 -23.84 -22.22
CA VAL A 36 -9.66 -22.55 -21.55
C VAL A 36 -10.97 -22.03 -20.96
N ILE A 37 -10.91 -21.59 -19.69
CA ILE A 37 -12.03 -20.91 -19.03
C ILE A 37 -11.93 -19.42 -19.35
N SER A 38 -12.86 -18.92 -20.15
CA SER A 38 -12.87 -17.53 -20.61
C SER A 38 -12.77 -16.53 -19.46
N GLY A 39 -12.00 -15.48 -19.63
CA GLY A 39 -11.81 -14.40 -18.65
C GLY A 39 -10.94 -14.77 -17.45
N THR A 40 -10.39 -15.98 -17.40
CA THR A 40 -9.53 -16.45 -16.30
C THR A 40 -8.18 -16.94 -16.80
N ASN A 41 -7.22 -17.12 -15.88
CA ASN A 41 -5.94 -17.78 -16.20
C ASN A 41 -6.01 -19.27 -15.86
N LYS A 42 -7.11 -19.94 -16.22
CA LYS A 42 -7.37 -21.34 -15.89
C LYS A 42 -7.87 -22.14 -17.09
N SER A 43 -7.61 -23.42 -17.05
CA SER A 43 -8.24 -24.39 -17.94
C SER A 43 -9.02 -25.44 -17.13
N SER A 44 -10.14 -25.86 -17.66
CA SER A 44 -10.85 -27.06 -17.21
C SER A 44 -10.20 -28.25 -17.86
N VAL A 45 -9.73 -29.22 -17.06
CA VAL A 45 -9.12 -30.47 -17.55
C VAL A 45 -9.99 -31.64 -17.15
N THR A 46 -10.44 -32.39 -18.15
CA THR A 46 -11.24 -33.59 -17.97
C THR A 46 -10.41 -34.81 -18.34
N THR A 47 -10.43 -35.80 -17.48
CA THR A 47 -9.87 -37.15 -17.75
C THR A 47 -10.96 -38.17 -17.74
N ILE A 48 -10.86 -39.17 -18.62
CA ILE A 48 -11.70 -40.36 -18.65
C ILE A 48 -10.78 -41.56 -18.60
N VAL A 49 -10.91 -42.33 -17.53
CA VAL A 49 -10.13 -43.56 -17.37
C VAL A 49 -10.89 -44.74 -17.96
N TYR A 50 -10.20 -45.49 -18.81
CA TYR A 50 -10.73 -46.69 -19.47
C TYR A 50 -9.95 -47.91 -19.04
N ALA A 51 -10.66 -49.04 -19.04
CA ALA A 51 -10.08 -50.35 -18.92
C ALA A 51 -10.60 -51.26 -20.03
N ARG A 52 -9.80 -52.27 -20.39
CA ARG A 52 -10.22 -53.37 -21.29
C ARG A 52 -9.48 -54.66 -20.97
N ARG A 53 -9.99 -55.75 -21.46
CA ARG A 53 -9.20 -56.95 -21.59
C ARG A 53 -8.24 -56.85 -22.78
N THR A 54 -7.14 -57.55 -22.68
CA THR A 54 -6.17 -57.69 -23.79
C THR A 54 -6.41 -58.96 -24.60
N SER A 55 -7.06 -59.97 -23.99
CA SER A 55 -7.39 -61.26 -24.63
C SER A 55 -8.54 -61.94 -23.92
N GLY A 56 -9.13 -62.99 -24.56
CA GLY A 56 -10.14 -63.88 -24.02
C GLY A 56 -11.57 -63.38 -24.05
N SER A 57 -12.52 -64.21 -23.61
CA SER A 57 -13.94 -63.87 -23.48
C SER A 57 -14.16 -62.83 -22.40
N GLY A 58 -15.25 -62.03 -22.48
CA GLY A 58 -15.54 -60.96 -21.50
C GLY A 58 -15.61 -61.46 -20.06
N THR A 59 -15.22 -60.59 -19.12
CA THR A 59 -15.32 -60.82 -17.67
C THR A 59 -16.20 -59.80 -16.99
N TYR A 60 -16.82 -60.15 -15.88
CA TYR A 60 -17.58 -59.25 -15.03
C TYR A 60 -16.85 -59.09 -13.71
N CYS A 61 -16.60 -57.87 -13.35
CA CYS A 61 -15.92 -57.48 -12.11
C CYS A 61 -16.05 -55.96 -11.87
N THR A 62 -15.65 -55.55 -10.70
CA THR A 62 -15.40 -54.15 -10.42
C THR A 62 -13.98 -53.79 -10.84
N VAL A 63 -13.84 -52.71 -11.58
CA VAL A 63 -12.56 -52.01 -11.78
C VAL A 63 -12.62 -50.72 -10.99
N ALA A 64 -11.70 -50.54 -10.05
CA ALA A 64 -11.66 -49.39 -9.16
C ALA A 64 -10.24 -48.84 -9.04
N GLY A 65 -10.10 -47.59 -8.62
CA GLY A 65 -8.81 -46.98 -8.42
C GLY A 65 -8.90 -45.47 -8.29
N SER A 66 -7.90 -44.77 -8.80
CA SER A 66 -7.84 -43.30 -8.78
C SER A 66 -7.26 -42.72 -10.06
N VAL A 67 -7.64 -41.51 -10.35
CA VAL A 67 -7.01 -40.65 -11.35
C VAL A 67 -6.57 -39.36 -10.67
N THR A 68 -5.38 -38.87 -11.03
CA THR A 68 -4.78 -37.64 -10.48
C THR A 68 -4.46 -36.70 -11.61
N ILE A 69 -4.87 -35.44 -11.45
CA ILE A 69 -4.57 -34.32 -12.37
C ILE A 69 -3.87 -33.26 -11.57
N ASN A 70 -2.62 -32.97 -11.91
CA ASN A 70 -1.81 -31.87 -11.29
C ASN A 70 -1.85 -31.95 -9.75
N GLY A 71 -1.73 -33.14 -9.17
CA GLY A 71 -1.74 -33.37 -7.72
C GLY A 71 -3.14 -33.53 -7.09
N SER A 72 -4.21 -33.18 -7.80
CA SER A 72 -5.59 -33.39 -7.35
C SER A 72 -6.08 -34.76 -7.76
N SER A 73 -6.55 -35.57 -6.83
CA SER A 73 -6.91 -36.98 -7.05
C SER A 73 -8.39 -37.23 -6.80
N LYS A 74 -8.96 -38.18 -7.58
CA LYS A 74 -10.32 -38.65 -7.41
C LYS A 74 -10.37 -40.16 -7.51
N SER A 75 -11.08 -40.79 -6.59
CA SER A 75 -11.41 -42.23 -6.67
C SER A 75 -12.46 -42.47 -7.75
N ILE A 76 -12.26 -43.54 -8.50
CA ILE A 76 -13.16 -43.98 -9.55
C ILE A 76 -13.43 -45.47 -9.37
N SER A 77 -14.64 -45.91 -9.73
CA SER A 77 -15.02 -47.33 -9.65
C SER A 77 -16.16 -47.61 -10.60
N LYS A 78 -16.11 -48.76 -11.27
CA LYS A 78 -17.17 -49.21 -12.14
C LYS A 78 -17.29 -50.73 -12.07
N TYR A 79 -18.43 -51.21 -11.62
CA TYR A 79 -18.83 -52.58 -11.78
C TYR A 79 -19.45 -52.80 -13.16
N ARG A 80 -19.12 -53.96 -13.80
CA ARG A 80 -19.80 -54.42 -15.01
C ARG A 80 -20.24 -55.86 -14.81
N GLY A 81 -21.53 -56.10 -15.05
CA GLY A 81 -22.19 -57.37 -14.88
C GLY A 81 -22.18 -58.19 -16.16
N SER A 82 -23.03 -59.25 -16.17
CA SER A 82 -23.13 -60.25 -17.26
C SER A 82 -23.49 -59.64 -18.60
N ASP A 83 -24.33 -58.60 -18.61
CA ASP A 83 -24.88 -58.00 -19.82
C ASP A 83 -23.98 -56.94 -20.43
N ASP A 84 -23.04 -56.41 -19.64
CA ASP A 84 -22.08 -55.38 -20.08
C ASP A 84 -20.66 -55.72 -19.59
N LYS A 85 -20.15 -56.87 -19.93
CA LYS A 85 -18.83 -57.39 -19.49
C LYS A 85 -17.66 -56.49 -19.95
N TRP A 86 -16.57 -56.56 -19.21
CA TRP A 86 -15.28 -56.09 -19.68
C TRP A 86 -14.82 -56.99 -20.83
N THR A 87 -14.63 -56.36 -22.00
CA THR A 87 -14.24 -57.03 -23.26
C THR A 87 -12.92 -56.47 -23.77
N THR A 88 -12.52 -56.82 -24.97
CA THR A 88 -11.36 -56.22 -25.63
C THR A 88 -11.61 -54.80 -26.12
N SER A 89 -12.86 -54.31 -26.07
CA SER A 89 -13.17 -52.90 -26.31
C SER A 89 -12.92 -52.06 -25.07
N TRP A 90 -12.43 -50.83 -25.26
CA TRP A 90 -12.25 -49.87 -24.19
C TRP A 90 -13.59 -49.49 -23.58
N LYS A 91 -13.70 -49.57 -22.27
CA LYS A 91 -14.89 -49.18 -21.51
C LYS A 91 -14.51 -48.27 -20.38
N GLU A 92 -15.32 -47.24 -20.16
CA GLU A 92 -15.10 -46.22 -19.10
C GLU A 92 -15.18 -46.85 -17.70
N VAL A 93 -14.18 -46.54 -16.86
CA VAL A 93 -14.17 -46.83 -15.42
C VAL A 93 -14.73 -45.62 -14.64
N GLY A 94 -14.39 -44.42 -15.07
CA GLY A 94 -14.85 -43.18 -14.47
C GLY A 94 -14.17 -41.99 -15.06
N ARG A 95 -14.65 -40.81 -14.65
CA ARG A 95 -14.11 -39.53 -15.09
C ARG A 95 -13.90 -38.57 -13.95
N TYR A 96 -12.96 -37.63 -14.17
CA TYR A 96 -12.66 -36.55 -13.27
C TYR A 96 -12.38 -35.26 -14.06
N THR A 97 -12.99 -34.18 -13.58
CA THR A 97 -12.75 -32.84 -14.11
C THR A 97 -12.26 -31.95 -12.99
N THR A 98 -11.24 -31.16 -13.25
CA THR A 98 -10.73 -30.17 -12.30
C THR A 98 -10.23 -28.93 -13.04
N GLU A 99 -10.17 -27.80 -12.35
CA GLU A 99 -9.57 -26.59 -12.86
C GLU A 99 -8.07 -26.56 -12.58
N VAL A 100 -7.31 -26.09 -13.55
CA VAL A 100 -5.86 -25.90 -13.44
C VAL A 100 -5.51 -24.47 -13.75
N THR A 101 -4.81 -23.80 -12.82
CA THR A 101 -4.29 -22.45 -13.00
C THR A 101 -3.00 -22.52 -13.82
N HIS A 102 -2.90 -21.68 -14.86
CA HIS A 102 -1.72 -21.53 -15.69
C HIS A 102 -0.66 -20.66 -15.00
N ASN A 103 0.56 -20.72 -15.51
CA ASN A 103 1.65 -19.83 -15.15
C ASN A 103 1.30 -18.37 -15.54
N GLU A 104 2.06 -17.41 -15.03
CA GLU A 104 1.84 -15.99 -15.31
C GLU A 104 1.89 -15.66 -16.81
N ASP A 105 2.72 -16.38 -17.56
CA ASP A 105 2.87 -16.26 -19.02
C ASP A 105 1.78 -16.98 -19.83
N GLY A 106 0.82 -17.61 -19.16
CA GLY A 106 -0.27 -18.35 -19.76
C GLY A 106 0.07 -19.77 -20.19
N THR A 107 1.30 -20.24 -20.00
CA THR A 107 1.70 -21.64 -20.27
C THR A 107 1.33 -22.55 -19.10
N LYS A 108 1.12 -23.84 -19.38
CA LYS A 108 0.98 -24.84 -18.33
C LYS A 108 1.25 -26.24 -18.85
N SER A 109 2.10 -26.97 -18.13
CA SER A 109 2.23 -28.42 -18.23
C SER A 109 1.81 -29.04 -16.90
N ILE A 110 1.12 -30.14 -16.96
CA ILE A 110 0.56 -30.86 -15.79
C ILE A 110 0.92 -32.33 -15.88
N ASN A 111 1.01 -32.98 -14.72
CA ASN A 111 1.09 -34.43 -14.65
C ASN A 111 -0.30 -35.02 -14.51
N ILE A 112 -0.57 -36.05 -15.30
CA ILE A 112 -1.77 -36.88 -15.21
C ILE A 112 -1.31 -38.31 -14.93
N SER A 113 -1.91 -38.96 -13.95
CA SER A 113 -1.63 -40.32 -13.63
C SER A 113 -2.93 -41.08 -13.27
N PHE A 114 -2.93 -42.37 -13.44
CA PHE A 114 -4.00 -43.23 -12.99
C PHE A 114 -3.44 -44.53 -12.41
N SER A 115 -4.19 -45.11 -11.51
CA SER A 115 -3.98 -46.46 -11.01
C SER A 115 -5.34 -47.13 -10.83
N ILE A 116 -5.58 -48.22 -11.53
CA ILE A 116 -6.81 -48.98 -11.44
C ILE A 116 -6.49 -50.43 -11.15
N SER A 117 -7.36 -51.09 -10.39
CA SER A 117 -7.26 -52.51 -10.07
C SER A 117 -8.59 -53.22 -10.25
N ALA A 118 -8.53 -54.47 -10.51
CA ALA A 118 -9.67 -55.38 -10.53
C ALA A 118 -9.38 -56.61 -9.64
N ASP A 119 -10.42 -57.22 -9.15
CA ASP A 119 -10.38 -58.26 -8.12
C ASP A 119 -10.62 -59.67 -8.65
N THR A 120 -11.13 -59.80 -9.87
CA THR A 120 -11.55 -61.12 -10.40
C THR A 120 -11.29 -61.29 -11.91
N GLY A 121 -11.35 -62.53 -12.35
CA GLY A 121 -11.17 -62.85 -13.75
C GLY A 121 -9.77 -62.61 -14.28
N GLY A 122 -9.61 -62.61 -15.59
CA GLY A 122 -8.33 -62.31 -16.23
C GLY A 122 -7.84 -60.87 -16.07
N MET A 123 -8.59 -60.02 -15.35
CA MET A 123 -8.21 -58.66 -15.03
C MET A 123 -7.72 -58.48 -13.58
N ASN A 124 -7.61 -59.57 -12.81
CA ASN A 124 -7.06 -59.46 -11.44
C ASN A 124 -5.66 -58.85 -11.46
N GLY A 125 -5.49 -57.77 -10.67
CA GLY A 125 -4.22 -57.03 -10.61
C GLY A 125 -4.43 -55.54 -10.77
N THR A 126 -3.33 -54.83 -11.09
CA THR A 126 -3.31 -53.35 -11.16
C THR A 126 -2.68 -52.90 -12.48
N ALA A 127 -3.27 -51.88 -13.10
CA ALA A 127 -2.69 -51.15 -14.21
C ALA A 127 -2.47 -49.69 -13.81
N LYS A 128 -1.25 -49.17 -14.06
CA LYS A 128 -0.84 -47.82 -13.73
C LYS A 128 -0.23 -47.11 -14.95
N GLY A 129 -0.49 -45.84 -15.08
CA GLY A 129 0.14 -45.00 -16.09
C GLY A 129 0.28 -43.56 -15.63
N SER A 130 1.28 -42.90 -16.13
CA SER A 130 1.49 -41.48 -15.90
C SER A 130 2.11 -40.81 -17.11
N GLY A 131 1.88 -39.50 -17.27
CA GLY A 131 2.45 -38.71 -18.33
C GLY A 131 2.24 -37.23 -18.10
N THR A 132 2.94 -36.44 -18.88
CA THR A 132 2.79 -34.99 -18.88
C THR A 132 1.86 -34.56 -19.99
N ALA A 133 0.96 -33.64 -19.69
CA ALA A 133 0.05 -33.01 -20.63
C ALA A 133 0.40 -31.49 -20.71
N THR A 134 0.64 -31.01 -21.92
CA THR A 134 0.82 -29.57 -22.16
C THR A 134 -0.52 -28.99 -22.60
N LEU A 135 -1.01 -28.02 -21.83
CA LEU A 135 -2.27 -27.34 -22.09
C LEU A 135 -2.07 -26.21 -23.11
N ASP A 136 -3.14 -25.83 -23.81
CA ASP A 136 -3.10 -24.68 -24.71
C ASP A 136 -2.72 -23.42 -23.96
N LYS A 137 -1.85 -22.63 -24.56
CA LYS A 137 -1.41 -21.36 -23.96
C LYS A 137 -2.57 -20.35 -23.93
N ILE A 138 -2.81 -19.79 -22.76
CA ILE A 138 -3.75 -18.68 -22.59
C ILE A 138 -3.03 -17.36 -22.93
N ASN A 139 -3.60 -16.59 -23.83
CA ASN A 139 -3.07 -15.28 -24.16
C ASN A 139 -3.19 -14.33 -22.97
N ARG A 140 -2.06 -13.79 -22.49
CA ARG A 140 -1.96 -12.92 -21.32
C ARG A 140 -1.54 -11.52 -21.73
N ALA A 141 -2.12 -10.52 -21.05
CA ALA A 141 -1.63 -9.15 -21.17
C ALA A 141 -0.20 -9.03 -20.64
N SER A 142 0.59 -8.18 -21.25
CA SER A 142 1.92 -7.83 -20.77
C SER A 142 1.86 -7.25 -19.37
N LYS A 143 2.91 -7.45 -18.58
CA LYS A 143 3.04 -6.95 -17.22
C LYS A 143 3.97 -5.75 -17.20
N LEU A 144 3.53 -4.68 -16.56
CA LEU A 144 4.37 -3.54 -16.25
C LEU A 144 5.17 -3.86 -14.99
N ASN A 145 6.49 -3.82 -15.08
CA ASN A 145 7.36 -4.07 -13.94
C ASN A 145 7.36 -2.86 -13.00
N THR A 146 7.85 -3.05 -11.78
CA THR A 146 7.94 -1.98 -10.78
C THR A 146 8.66 -0.76 -11.34
N ILE A 147 8.11 0.40 -11.08
CA ILE A 147 8.69 1.70 -11.41
C ILE A 147 9.05 2.34 -10.06
N GLU A 148 10.33 2.59 -9.87
CA GLU A 148 10.84 3.24 -8.66
C GLU A 148 10.48 4.73 -8.66
N ASP A 149 10.47 5.32 -7.48
CA ASP A 149 10.28 6.77 -7.30
C ASP A 149 11.43 7.54 -7.97
N PHE A 150 11.12 8.71 -8.54
CA PHE A 150 12.08 9.46 -9.34
C PHE A 150 11.86 10.98 -9.28
N LYS A 151 12.85 11.75 -9.71
CA LYS A 151 12.70 13.19 -9.89
C LYS A 151 12.08 13.50 -11.25
N LEU A 152 11.26 14.52 -11.33
CA LEU A 152 10.54 14.90 -12.56
C LEU A 152 11.47 15.16 -13.76
N THR A 153 12.72 15.51 -13.51
CA THR A 153 13.76 15.74 -14.53
C THR A 153 14.51 14.49 -14.97
N ASP A 154 14.34 13.38 -14.26
CA ASP A 154 15.09 12.16 -14.52
C ASP A 154 14.60 11.46 -15.79
N THR A 155 15.51 10.71 -16.41
CA THR A 155 15.17 9.70 -17.41
C THR A 155 15.04 8.36 -16.74
N ILE A 156 13.83 7.81 -16.71
CA ILE A 156 13.56 6.48 -16.13
C ILE A 156 13.42 5.42 -17.22
N THR A 157 13.61 4.17 -16.83
CA THR A 157 13.45 3.04 -17.74
C THR A 157 12.16 2.31 -17.39
N ILE A 158 11.27 2.22 -18.36
CA ILE A 158 10.03 1.46 -18.22
C ILE A 158 10.29 0.04 -18.73
N ASN A 159 10.27 -0.93 -17.83
CA ASN A 159 10.41 -2.34 -18.16
C ASN A 159 9.04 -3.02 -18.20
N ILE A 160 8.83 -3.83 -19.21
CA ILE A 160 7.63 -4.64 -19.38
C ILE A 160 8.00 -6.11 -19.59
N THR A 161 7.22 -7.00 -19.04
CA THR A 161 7.30 -8.44 -19.31
C THR A 161 6.24 -8.79 -20.33
N LYS A 162 6.68 -9.11 -21.56
CA LYS A 162 5.79 -9.39 -22.68
C LYS A 162 5.55 -10.89 -22.82
N TYR A 163 4.29 -11.31 -22.79
CA TYR A 163 3.92 -12.73 -22.87
C TYR A 163 3.52 -13.17 -24.28
N ILE A 164 3.18 -12.21 -25.17
CA ILE A 164 2.79 -12.46 -26.56
C ILE A 164 3.57 -11.52 -27.47
N THR A 165 4.45 -12.07 -28.27
CA THR A 165 5.32 -11.28 -29.15
C THR A 165 4.53 -10.45 -30.19
N ALA A 166 3.43 -11.00 -30.73
CA ALA A 166 2.60 -10.34 -31.72
C ALA A 166 1.62 -9.28 -31.16
N ALA A 167 1.44 -9.24 -29.83
CA ALA A 167 0.59 -8.21 -29.21
C ALA A 167 1.30 -6.85 -29.22
N THR A 168 0.52 -5.77 -29.21
CA THR A 168 1.01 -4.40 -29.05
C THR A 168 0.66 -3.90 -27.66
N ASP A 169 1.52 -3.09 -27.08
CA ASP A 169 1.34 -2.52 -25.76
C ASP A 169 1.27 -0.99 -25.85
N LYS A 170 0.28 -0.40 -25.21
CA LYS A 170 0.07 1.04 -25.11
C LYS A 170 0.22 1.47 -23.66
N LEU A 171 1.11 2.42 -23.38
CA LEU A 171 1.30 3.00 -22.06
C LEU A 171 0.60 4.35 -21.99
N GLN A 172 -0.18 4.55 -20.92
CA GLN A 172 -0.70 5.85 -20.51
C GLN A 172 -0.10 6.25 -19.17
N ILE A 173 0.30 7.50 -19.05
CA ILE A 173 0.84 8.09 -17.80
C ILE A 173 -0.13 9.18 -17.37
N LYS A 174 -0.62 9.09 -16.14
CA LYS A 174 -1.63 10.00 -15.59
C LYS A 174 -1.21 10.58 -14.26
N LEU A 175 -1.66 11.79 -13.99
CA LEU A 175 -1.66 12.40 -12.66
C LEU A 175 -3.12 12.71 -12.27
N GLY A 176 -3.64 11.98 -11.30
CA GLY A 176 -5.08 11.92 -11.08
C GLY A 176 -5.82 11.45 -12.34
N ASP A 177 -6.82 12.21 -12.78
CA ASP A 177 -7.56 11.93 -14.01
C ASP A 177 -6.91 12.51 -15.27
N THR A 178 -5.90 13.35 -15.13
CA THR A 178 -5.26 14.03 -16.26
C THR A 178 -4.26 13.11 -16.95
N LEU A 179 -4.45 12.89 -18.27
CA LEU A 179 -3.49 12.19 -19.12
C LEU A 179 -2.29 13.11 -19.40
N ILE A 180 -1.11 12.68 -18.99
CA ILE A 180 0.16 13.40 -19.22
C ILE A 180 0.78 12.96 -20.55
N ARG A 181 0.85 11.64 -20.78
CA ARG A 181 1.44 11.07 -21.99
C ARG A 181 0.76 9.75 -22.35
N GLU A 182 0.66 9.52 -23.65
CA GLU A 182 0.36 8.21 -24.23
C GLU A 182 1.50 7.78 -25.15
N VAL A 183 1.95 6.54 -25.02
CA VAL A 183 2.98 5.93 -25.88
C VAL A 183 2.38 4.69 -26.50
N ALA A 184 2.20 4.72 -27.82
CA ALA A 184 1.77 3.57 -28.59
C ALA A 184 2.97 2.64 -28.86
N ASN A 185 2.70 1.33 -28.90
CA ASN A 185 3.68 0.30 -29.24
C ASN A 185 4.96 0.34 -28.39
N ILE A 186 4.78 0.56 -27.08
CA ILE A 186 5.91 0.57 -26.14
C ILE A 186 6.62 -0.79 -26.13
N THR A 187 7.95 -0.78 -26.05
CA THR A 187 8.78 -1.97 -25.92
C THR A 187 9.48 -2.01 -24.56
N ASN A 188 9.95 -3.18 -24.18
CA ASN A 188 10.73 -3.32 -22.94
C ASN A 188 11.98 -2.44 -22.98
N GLY A 189 12.28 -1.78 -21.86
CA GLY A 189 13.41 -0.86 -21.75
C GLY A 189 13.16 0.55 -22.30
N TYR A 190 11.90 0.94 -22.51
CA TYR A 190 11.55 2.29 -22.98
C TYR A 190 12.09 3.36 -22.05
N LYS A 191 12.83 4.31 -22.61
CA LYS A 191 13.36 5.47 -21.88
C LYS A 191 12.33 6.58 -21.84
N LEU A 192 11.84 6.88 -20.64
CA LEU A 192 10.90 7.96 -20.38
C LEU A 192 11.63 9.17 -19.84
N THR A 193 11.59 10.27 -20.57
CA THR A 193 11.95 11.63 -20.11
C THR A 193 10.78 12.52 -20.39
N PHE A 194 10.29 13.25 -19.39
CA PHE A 194 9.20 14.21 -19.60
C PHE A 194 9.71 15.44 -20.34
N THR A 195 8.97 15.88 -21.33
CA THR A 195 9.24 17.15 -22.03
C THR A 195 9.01 18.35 -21.11
N SER A 196 9.55 19.51 -21.43
CA SER A 196 9.35 20.73 -20.64
C SER A 196 7.86 21.09 -20.47
N SER A 197 7.04 20.86 -21.51
CA SER A 197 5.59 21.09 -21.44
C SER A 197 4.90 20.13 -20.48
N GLU A 198 5.23 18.84 -20.52
CA GLU A 198 4.68 17.82 -19.59
C GLU A 198 5.14 18.06 -18.17
N GLN A 199 6.41 18.44 -17.95
CA GLN A 199 6.90 18.82 -16.64
C GLN A 199 6.12 20.02 -16.09
N THR A 200 5.85 21.03 -16.92
CA THR A 200 5.02 22.17 -16.54
C THR A 200 3.60 21.75 -16.17
N THR A 201 2.99 20.87 -16.98
CA THR A 201 1.65 20.34 -16.71
C THR A 201 1.62 19.58 -15.38
N ILE A 202 2.58 18.68 -15.15
CA ILE A 202 2.70 17.93 -13.89
C ILE A 202 2.88 18.89 -12.72
N LYS A 203 3.82 19.86 -12.82
CA LYS A 203 4.06 20.87 -11.79
C LYS A 203 2.80 21.67 -11.45
N ASN A 204 1.99 22.03 -12.45
CA ASN A 204 0.74 22.78 -12.22
C ASN A 204 -0.33 21.95 -11.51
N LEU A 205 -0.35 20.66 -11.71
CA LEU A 205 -1.29 19.74 -11.07
C LEU A 205 -0.84 19.28 -9.67
N MET A 206 0.45 19.44 -9.35
CA MET A 206 0.98 19.06 -8.04
C MET A 206 0.57 20.07 -6.97
N ASN A 207 0.04 19.58 -5.86
CA ASN A 207 -0.28 20.39 -4.67
C ASN A 207 0.85 20.37 -3.62
N SER A 208 1.88 19.54 -3.82
CA SER A 208 3.04 19.38 -2.96
C SER A 208 4.29 19.14 -3.83
N PRO A 209 5.51 19.17 -3.28
CA PRO A 209 6.73 18.79 -4.02
C PRO A 209 6.72 17.35 -4.56
N GLN A 210 5.77 16.53 -4.12
CA GLN A 210 5.60 15.13 -4.53
C GLN A 210 4.19 14.89 -5.06
N ALA A 211 4.09 14.01 -6.05
CA ALA A 211 2.82 13.52 -6.57
C ALA A 211 2.96 12.07 -7.04
N THR A 212 1.86 11.33 -7.05
CA THR A 212 1.83 9.96 -7.53
C THR A 212 1.39 9.93 -8.98
N LEU A 213 2.28 9.50 -9.87
CA LEU A 213 1.95 9.19 -11.27
C LEU A 213 1.44 7.75 -11.38
N ILE A 214 0.42 7.56 -12.18
CA ILE A 214 -0.15 6.25 -12.51
C ILE A 214 0.28 5.89 -13.93
N PHE A 215 0.87 4.71 -14.08
CA PHE A 215 1.31 4.12 -15.33
C PHE A 215 0.36 2.96 -15.67
N LEU A 216 -0.40 3.09 -16.74
CA LEU A 216 -1.38 2.11 -17.20
C LEU A 216 -0.92 1.52 -18.52
N LEU A 217 -0.53 0.26 -18.53
CA LEU A 217 -0.19 -0.50 -19.71
C LEU A 217 -1.41 -1.27 -20.20
N THR A 218 -1.79 -1.10 -21.46
CA THR A 218 -2.88 -1.85 -22.10
C THR A 218 -2.30 -2.72 -23.20
N THR A 219 -2.55 -4.02 -23.16
CA THR A 219 -2.09 -4.98 -24.17
C THR A 219 -3.22 -5.30 -25.14
N ILE A 220 -2.93 -5.21 -26.46
CA ILE A 220 -3.88 -5.42 -27.55
C ILE A 220 -3.31 -6.50 -28.48
N SER A 221 -4.13 -7.48 -28.83
CA SER A 221 -3.80 -8.53 -29.81
C SER A 221 -4.85 -8.54 -30.91
N GLY A 222 -4.45 -8.12 -32.11
CA GLY A 222 -5.40 -7.77 -33.17
C GLY A 222 -6.36 -6.69 -32.71
N ASP A 223 -7.66 -6.94 -32.80
CA ASP A 223 -8.72 -6.01 -32.36
C ASP A 223 -9.16 -6.23 -30.89
N THR A 224 -8.49 -7.11 -30.15
CA THR A 224 -8.93 -7.53 -28.81
C THR A 224 -7.98 -6.99 -27.74
N THR A 225 -8.53 -6.28 -26.76
CA THR A 225 -7.80 -5.94 -25.54
C THR A 225 -7.69 -7.18 -24.65
N LEU A 226 -6.45 -7.61 -24.38
CA LEU A 226 -6.18 -8.76 -23.52
C LEU A 226 -6.25 -8.42 -22.04
N GLY A 227 -6.00 -7.16 -21.70
CA GLY A 227 -6.04 -6.67 -20.32
C GLY A 227 -5.11 -5.49 -20.11
N THR A 228 -5.01 -5.10 -18.84
CA THR A 228 -4.19 -3.97 -18.38
C THR A 228 -3.28 -4.37 -17.23
N SER A 229 -2.18 -3.63 -17.09
CA SER A 229 -1.26 -3.70 -15.95
C SER A 229 -0.98 -2.28 -15.45
N THR A 230 -1.09 -2.05 -14.15
CA THR A 230 -0.93 -0.72 -13.57
C THR A 230 0.20 -0.72 -12.55
N GLN A 231 1.02 0.33 -12.57
CA GLN A 231 2.01 0.65 -11.56
C GLN A 231 1.87 2.13 -11.17
N SER A 232 2.36 2.48 -10.00
CA SER A 232 2.44 3.85 -9.56
C SER A 232 3.84 4.15 -9.05
N ALA A 233 4.29 5.38 -9.22
CA ALA A 233 5.54 5.87 -8.69
C ALA A 233 5.37 7.31 -8.19
N THR A 234 6.08 7.67 -7.13
CA THR A 234 6.14 9.04 -6.64
C THR A 234 7.12 9.84 -7.48
N VAL A 235 6.64 10.91 -8.06
CA VAL A 235 7.50 11.90 -8.72
C VAL A 235 7.77 13.06 -7.79
N THR A 236 9.03 13.46 -7.67
CA THR A 236 9.47 14.62 -6.89
C THR A 236 9.90 15.74 -7.82
N SER A 237 9.38 16.94 -7.59
CA SER A 237 9.81 18.18 -8.27
C SER A 237 10.42 19.14 -7.27
N LEU A 238 11.76 19.25 -7.28
CA LEU A 238 12.49 20.17 -6.40
C LEU A 238 12.25 21.64 -6.75
N ASP A 239 11.78 21.94 -7.97
CA ASP A 239 11.55 23.31 -8.46
C ASP A 239 10.15 23.85 -8.12
N LYS A 240 9.36 23.06 -7.43
CA LYS A 240 8.14 23.56 -6.84
C LYS A 240 8.31 23.62 -5.32
N PRO A 241 8.91 24.68 -4.82
CA PRO A 241 8.50 25.15 -3.51
C PRO A 241 6.98 25.27 -3.62
N VAL A 242 6.27 24.90 -2.58
CA VAL A 242 4.87 25.30 -2.46
C VAL A 242 4.91 26.81 -2.35
N TYR A 243 4.92 27.51 -3.51
CA TYR A 243 4.84 28.97 -3.53
C TYR A 243 3.45 29.35 -3.08
N ARG A 244 3.32 29.46 -1.81
CA ARG A 244 2.34 30.36 -1.23
C ARG A 244 2.96 31.73 -1.34
N ASN A 245 2.72 32.40 -2.43
CA ASN A 245 3.11 33.78 -2.58
C ASN A 245 2.33 34.59 -1.54
N VAL A 246 3.04 35.22 -0.65
CA VAL A 246 2.45 36.22 0.24
C VAL A 246 2.25 37.48 -0.57
N ILE A 247 1.02 37.79 -0.89
CA ILE A 247 0.67 39.04 -1.58
C ILE A 247 0.25 40.04 -0.54
N LYS A 248 0.86 41.22 -0.59
CA LYS A 248 0.47 42.33 0.26
C LYS A 248 -0.91 42.88 -0.16
N LYS A 249 -1.86 42.90 0.75
CA LYS A 249 -3.15 43.51 0.55
C LYS A 249 -3.08 45.04 0.56
N GLU A 250 -4.04 45.68 -0.09
CA GLU A 250 -4.23 47.11 -0.11
C GLU A 250 -4.36 47.75 1.28
N ASN A 251 -4.76 47.01 2.30
CA ASN A 251 -4.94 47.50 3.67
C ASN A 251 -3.78 47.16 4.62
N GLY A 252 -2.60 46.82 4.10
CA GLY A 252 -1.44 46.51 4.95
C GLY A 252 -1.37 45.07 5.49
N HIS A 253 -2.38 44.26 5.24
CA HIS A 253 -2.42 42.84 5.60
C HIS A 253 -1.78 41.98 4.50
N TYR A 254 -1.33 40.78 4.86
CA TYR A 254 -0.76 39.84 3.91
C TYR A 254 -1.78 38.74 3.62
N GLN A 255 -1.97 38.41 2.37
CA GLN A 255 -2.81 37.27 1.93
C GLN A 255 -1.95 36.18 1.31
N VAL A 256 -2.36 34.94 1.55
CA VAL A 256 -1.78 33.78 0.86
C VAL A 256 -2.42 33.65 -0.51
N ALA A 257 -1.62 33.69 -1.56
CA ALA A 257 -2.06 33.32 -2.90
C ALA A 257 -1.45 31.98 -3.30
N ILE A 258 -2.29 31.08 -3.81
CA ILE A 258 -1.85 29.83 -4.41
C ILE A 258 -1.82 30.06 -5.92
N ASN A 259 -0.63 29.90 -6.53
CA ASN A 259 -0.44 30.15 -7.96
C ASN A 259 -0.91 31.55 -8.44
N GLY A 260 -0.72 32.58 -7.62
CA GLY A 260 -1.13 33.95 -7.96
C GLY A 260 -2.62 34.27 -7.71
N VAL A 261 -3.43 33.29 -7.31
CA VAL A 261 -4.84 33.50 -6.98
C VAL A 261 -4.98 33.60 -5.45
N VAL A 262 -5.54 34.72 -4.98
CA VAL A 262 -5.77 34.95 -3.55
C VAL A 262 -6.84 34.00 -3.05
N ASP A 263 -6.52 33.21 -2.02
CA ASP A 263 -7.51 32.39 -1.32
C ASP A 263 -8.30 33.28 -0.34
N THR A 264 -9.45 33.75 -0.78
CA THR A 264 -10.32 34.62 0.02
C THR A 264 -11.04 33.89 1.17
N THR A 265 -10.95 32.57 1.24
CA THR A 265 -11.63 31.78 2.28
C THR A 265 -10.81 31.63 3.54
N LYS A 266 -9.52 31.99 3.51
CA LYS A 266 -8.60 31.91 4.65
C LYS A 266 -8.27 33.30 5.19
N SER A 267 -8.60 33.47 6.46
CA SER A 267 -8.26 34.64 7.23
C SER A 267 -6.75 34.87 7.32
N ASP A 268 -6.33 36.08 7.58
CA ASP A 268 -5.05 36.75 7.61
C ASP A 268 -3.85 36.06 8.35
N VAL A 269 -3.79 34.73 8.36
CA VAL A 269 -2.70 33.99 9.00
C VAL A 269 -1.66 33.60 7.95
N LEU A 270 -0.47 34.16 8.05
CA LEU A 270 0.71 33.71 7.32
C LEU A 270 1.11 32.32 7.86
N GLN A 271 0.75 31.28 7.13
CA GLN A 271 1.20 29.94 7.45
C GLN A 271 2.44 29.64 6.59
N VAL A 272 3.60 29.51 7.22
CA VAL A 272 4.84 29.08 6.57
C VAL A 272 4.98 27.59 6.76
N TYR A 273 5.32 26.87 5.68
CA TYR A 273 5.53 25.43 5.72
C TYR A 273 7.00 25.12 5.45
N ASP A 274 7.53 24.09 6.08
CA ASP A 274 8.87 23.56 5.78
C ASP A 274 8.88 22.80 4.44
N ASP A 275 10.08 22.35 4.02
CA ASP A 275 10.29 21.64 2.77
C ASP A 275 9.54 20.27 2.73
N ASN A 276 9.04 19.79 3.85
CA ASN A 276 8.26 18.56 3.99
C ASN A 276 6.73 18.82 3.99
N GLY A 277 6.32 20.08 3.84
CA GLY A 277 4.92 20.48 3.85
C GLY A 277 4.31 20.61 5.24
N ASN A 278 5.11 20.62 6.31
CA ASN A 278 4.63 20.85 7.66
C ASN A 278 4.49 22.36 7.90
N LEU A 279 3.41 22.74 8.56
CA LEU A 279 3.18 24.13 8.92
C LEU A 279 4.28 24.61 9.88
N ILE A 280 5.06 25.60 9.46
CA ILE A 280 5.96 26.32 10.37
C ILE A 280 5.09 27.32 11.11
N ASN A 281 4.63 26.92 12.28
CA ASN A 281 3.94 27.83 13.18
C ASN A 281 4.96 28.75 13.87
N ASP A 282 5.03 30.00 13.46
CA ASP A 282 5.67 31.02 14.26
C ASP A 282 4.70 31.39 15.39
N ASN A 283 5.08 31.08 16.63
CA ASN A 283 4.41 31.48 17.88
C ASN A 283 2.99 30.95 18.08
N GLN A 284 2.82 29.65 18.11
CA GLN A 284 1.55 29.05 18.46
C GLN A 284 1.28 29.12 19.98
N VAL A 285 0.08 29.58 20.36
CA VAL A 285 -0.37 29.47 21.76
C VAL A 285 -0.64 28.01 22.09
N LEU A 286 0.18 27.43 22.93
CA LEU A 286 0.05 26.05 23.40
C LEU A 286 -0.84 25.93 24.63
N TRP A 287 -0.95 27.02 25.39
CA TRP A 287 -1.85 27.16 26.55
C TRP A 287 -2.10 28.64 26.84
N GLY A 288 -3.28 29.00 27.28
CA GLY A 288 -3.76 30.34 27.59
C GLY A 288 -4.87 30.82 26.64
N PRO A 289 -5.46 31.99 26.87
CA PRO A 289 -5.31 32.84 28.04
C PRO A 289 -5.96 32.25 29.31
N ASP A 290 -5.19 32.19 30.37
CA ASP A 290 -5.64 31.81 31.71
C ASP A 290 -4.60 32.36 32.70
N TYR A 291 -4.68 32.11 34.00
CA TYR A 291 -3.62 32.49 34.91
C TYR A 291 -3.43 31.49 36.06
N TYR A 292 -2.21 31.04 36.23
CA TYR A 292 -1.83 30.15 37.31
C TYR A 292 -0.57 30.63 38.03
N TYR A 293 -0.59 30.55 39.37
CA TYR A 293 0.61 30.78 40.17
C TYR A 293 1.67 29.70 40.00
N MET A 294 1.28 28.58 39.41
CA MET A 294 2.08 27.37 39.25
C MET A 294 2.51 26.78 40.60
N VAL A 295 1.59 26.78 41.59
CA VAL A 295 1.77 26.07 42.84
C VAL A 295 1.77 24.55 42.64
N ALA A 296 2.17 23.79 43.68
CA ALA A 296 2.36 22.34 43.55
C ALA A 296 1.15 21.55 43.01
N SER A 297 -0.06 22.02 43.33
CA SER A 297 -1.31 21.39 42.85
C SER A 297 -1.70 21.78 41.40
N GLN A 298 -1.01 22.71 40.78
CA GLN A 298 -1.35 23.24 39.46
C GLN A 298 -0.51 22.58 38.37
N THR A 299 -1.19 22.08 37.35
CA THR A 299 -0.58 21.54 36.14
C THR A 299 -1.39 22.05 34.95
N ILE A 300 -0.70 22.45 33.90
CA ILE A 300 -1.28 22.83 32.63
C ILE A 300 -0.90 21.82 31.56
N ASN A 301 -1.84 21.39 30.75
CA ASN A 301 -1.61 20.54 29.60
C ASN A 301 -1.42 21.43 28.35
N LEU A 302 -0.45 21.06 27.54
CA LEU A 302 -0.15 21.77 26.29
C LEU A 302 -0.97 21.16 25.14
N SER A 303 -1.41 22.02 24.22
CA SER A 303 -2.14 21.57 23.03
C SER A 303 -1.26 20.82 22.03
N GLN A 304 0.06 21.05 22.09
CA GLN A 304 1.09 20.32 21.33
C GLN A 304 2.33 20.13 22.19
N LYS A 305 3.15 19.14 21.83
CA LYS A 305 4.35 18.80 22.58
C LYS A 305 5.45 19.86 22.42
N VAL A 306 6.28 20.02 23.45
CA VAL A 306 7.47 20.88 23.42
C VAL A 306 8.47 20.38 22.36
N SER A 307 8.63 19.07 22.22
CA SER A 307 9.53 18.45 21.23
C SER A 307 9.09 18.67 19.78
N GLU A 308 7.81 18.97 19.55
CA GLU A 308 7.24 19.26 18.24
C GLU A 308 7.42 20.72 17.82
N GLN A 309 7.84 21.61 18.74
CA GLN A 309 8.09 23.01 18.43
C GLN A 309 9.43 23.18 17.71
N LYS A 310 9.57 24.24 16.93
CA LYS A 310 10.79 24.50 16.15
C LYS A 310 12.02 24.65 17.04
N SER A 311 11.94 25.51 18.04
CA SER A 311 13.05 25.84 18.95
C SER A 311 12.76 25.47 20.40
N GLY A 312 11.50 25.50 20.80
CA GLY A 312 11.07 25.26 22.17
C GLY A 312 9.79 26.01 22.52
N ILE A 313 9.69 26.43 23.78
CA ILE A 313 8.54 27.19 24.28
C ILE A 313 8.97 28.44 25.03
N VAL A 314 8.08 29.42 25.05
CA VAL A 314 8.20 30.61 25.89
C VAL A 314 7.09 30.61 26.91
N LEU A 315 7.45 30.68 28.19
CA LEU A 315 6.52 30.92 29.29
C LEU A 315 6.34 32.42 29.46
N VAL A 316 5.11 32.90 29.39
CA VAL A 316 4.74 34.31 29.54
C VAL A 316 4.18 34.55 30.92
N TRP A 317 4.89 35.32 31.72
CA TRP A 317 4.51 35.71 33.07
C TRP A 317 4.04 37.15 33.09
N GLN A 318 2.97 37.42 33.79
CA GLN A 318 2.41 38.77 33.96
C GLN A 318 2.22 39.13 35.43
N ALA A 319 2.23 40.40 35.73
CA ALA A 319 1.84 40.86 37.05
C ALA A 319 0.42 40.42 37.41
N TYR A 320 0.19 40.15 38.68
CA TYR A 320 -1.13 39.79 39.19
C TYR A 320 -1.49 40.73 40.33
N SER A 321 -2.65 41.35 40.19
CA SER A 321 -3.21 42.21 41.23
C SER A 321 -4.73 42.31 41.09
N ASN A 322 -5.42 42.60 42.17
CA ASN A 322 -6.89 42.78 42.18
C ASN A 322 -7.67 41.61 41.56
N GLY A 323 -7.17 40.38 41.77
CA GLY A 323 -7.88 39.18 41.30
C GLY A 323 -7.70 38.87 39.80
N ALA A 324 -6.78 39.54 39.10
CA ALA A 324 -6.57 39.38 37.64
C ALA A 324 -5.11 39.53 37.23
N ALA A 325 -4.75 38.84 36.13
CA ALA A 325 -3.51 39.13 35.43
C ALA A 325 -3.56 40.52 34.81
N GLN A 326 -2.45 41.26 34.90
CA GLN A 326 -2.36 42.63 34.47
C GLN A 326 -1.66 42.73 33.13
N THR A 327 -1.89 43.80 32.37
CA THR A 327 -1.29 44.06 31.07
C THR A 327 0.08 44.76 31.14
N TYR A 328 0.82 44.51 32.24
CA TYR A 328 2.15 45.11 32.45
C TYR A 328 3.06 44.14 33.23
N ASP A 329 4.33 44.47 33.34
CA ASP A 329 5.40 43.70 33.96
C ASP A 329 5.50 42.28 33.38
N PHE A 330 5.52 42.19 32.03
CA PHE A 330 5.72 40.94 31.33
C PHE A 330 7.14 40.43 31.54
N ASN A 331 7.24 39.14 31.82
CA ASN A 331 8.51 38.40 31.83
C ASN A 331 8.38 37.17 30.94
N PHE A 332 9.43 36.86 30.21
CA PHE A 332 9.47 35.76 29.25
C PHE A 332 10.57 34.79 29.63
N THR A 333 10.25 33.52 29.77
CA THR A 333 11.24 32.46 30.03
C THR A 333 11.25 31.54 28.83
N PHE A 334 12.34 31.55 28.07
CA PHE A 334 12.53 30.59 26.97
C PHE A 334 13.03 29.25 27.51
N ILE A 335 12.40 28.15 27.06
CA ILE A 335 12.77 26.78 27.35
C ILE A 335 13.02 26.07 26.04
N PRO A 336 14.28 25.74 25.71
CA PRO A 336 14.62 25.10 24.46
C PRO A 336 14.07 23.66 24.41
N LYS A 337 13.66 23.21 23.23
CA LYS A 337 13.08 21.86 23.05
C LYS A 337 13.99 20.72 23.49
N TRP A 338 15.30 20.88 23.42
CA TRP A 338 16.24 19.87 23.89
C TRP A 338 16.10 19.59 25.41
N GLN A 339 15.54 20.53 26.18
CA GLN A 339 15.31 20.36 27.63
C GLN A 339 14.47 19.12 27.89
N VAL A 340 13.40 18.89 27.15
CA VAL A 340 12.51 17.73 27.33
C VAL A 340 13.09 16.44 26.77
N SER A 341 13.96 16.51 25.77
CA SER A 341 14.62 15.34 25.20
C SER A 341 15.80 14.82 26.04
N VAL A 342 16.57 15.74 26.65
CA VAL A 342 17.76 15.40 27.44
C VAL A 342 17.45 15.32 28.93
N ASN A 343 16.57 16.18 29.44
CA ASN A 343 16.22 16.30 30.84
C ASN A 343 14.68 16.30 31.02
N PRO A 344 13.96 15.25 30.64
CA PRO A 344 12.50 15.23 30.78
C PRO A 344 12.09 15.39 32.23
N SER A 345 11.01 16.12 32.45
CA SER A 345 10.43 16.34 33.82
C SER A 345 11.35 17.05 34.79
N ARG A 346 12.38 17.76 34.35
CA ARG A 346 13.26 18.53 35.24
C ARG A 346 12.74 19.94 35.44
N GLY A 347 13.09 20.48 36.62
CA GLY A 347 12.69 21.81 37.03
C GLY A 347 13.50 22.91 36.36
N VAL A 348 12.81 23.98 36.01
CA VAL A 348 13.37 25.21 35.44
C VAL A 348 13.05 26.36 36.35
N SER A 349 14.08 27.20 36.69
CA SER A 349 13.92 28.43 37.45
C SER A 349 13.65 29.58 36.49
N CYS A 350 12.55 30.31 36.71
CA CYS A 350 12.16 31.52 36.00
C CYS A 350 12.42 32.73 36.86
N PHE A 351 13.29 33.62 36.41
CA PHE A 351 13.58 34.89 37.09
C PHE A 351 12.63 35.96 36.61
N LEU A 352 11.96 36.66 37.53
CA LEU A 352 10.91 37.63 37.25
C LEU A 352 11.19 38.94 37.97
N SER A 353 10.95 40.06 37.29
CA SER A 353 11.10 41.37 37.89
C SER A 353 10.03 42.35 37.36
N ASN A 354 9.70 43.36 38.16
CA ASN A 354 8.84 44.44 37.69
C ASN A 354 9.67 45.59 37.08
N SER A 355 8.99 46.54 36.47
CA SER A 355 9.61 47.67 35.75
C SER A 355 10.52 48.56 36.62
N THR A 356 10.32 48.58 37.90
CA THR A 356 11.14 49.36 38.82
C THR A 356 12.21 48.54 39.54
N ALA A 357 12.29 47.24 39.28
CA ALA A 357 13.10 46.28 40.02
C ALA A 357 12.84 46.24 41.54
N ALA A 358 11.75 46.88 42.00
CA ALA A 358 11.33 46.88 43.38
C ALA A 358 10.73 45.55 43.84
N LYS A 359 10.25 44.73 42.89
CA LYS A 359 9.76 43.37 43.09
C LYS A 359 10.57 42.43 42.25
N VAL A 360 11.19 41.46 42.90
CA VAL A 360 11.92 40.37 42.23
C VAL A 360 11.35 39.06 42.76
N GLY A 361 11.10 38.14 41.84
CA GLY A 361 10.59 36.83 42.18
C GLY A 361 11.24 35.74 41.34
N THR A 362 11.08 34.50 41.81
CA THR A 362 11.48 33.33 41.07
C THR A 362 10.33 32.32 41.07
N LYS A 363 10.03 31.78 39.93
CA LYS A 363 9.14 30.65 39.80
C LYS A 363 9.95 29.40 39.48
N TYR A 364 9.48 28.26 39.90
CA TYR A 364 10.09 26.97 39.62
C TYR A 364 9.03 26.05 39.05
N VAL A 365 9.22 25.57 37.84
CA VAL A 365 8.25 24.72 37.16
C VAL A 365 8.92 23.45 36.62
N TYR A 366 8.22 22.35 36.61
CA TYR A 366 8.65 21.12 35.94
C TYR A 366 8.15 21.12 34.50
N VAL A 367 9.05 20.95 33.55
CA VAL A 367 8.74 20.94 32.12
C VAL A 367 8.74 19.51 31.61
N TYR A 368 7.58 19.04 31.18
CA TYR A 368 7.35 17.77 30.49
C TYR A 368 7.14 18.07 29.00
N ASP A 369 7.10 17.04 28.20
CA ASP A 369 6.88 17.21 26.77
C ASP A 369 5.45 17.69 26.43
N ASP A 370 4.47 17.29 27.24
CA ASP A 370 3.04 17.53 27.03
C ASP A 370 2.38 18.44 28.09
N LYS A 371 3.14 18.84 29.11
CA LYS A 371 2.59 19.63 30.23
C LYS A 371 3.65 20.41 30.98
N ILE A 372 3.21 21.43 31.73
CA ILE A 372 4.02 22.15 32.71
C ILE A 372 3.38 21.95 34.08
N ALA A 373 4.14 21.49 35.05
CA ALA A 373 3.67 21.31 36.44
C ALA A 373 4.32 22.34 37.36
N GLY A 374 3.55 22.79 38.31
CA GLY A 374 4.00 23.72 39.32
C GLY A 374 4.82 23.06 40.42
N ASN A 375 5.27 23.87 41.40
CA ASN A 375 6.08 23.42 42.50
C ASN A 375 5.66 24.14 43.80
N ASN A 376 5.82 23.49 44.96
CA ASN A 376 5.49 24.06 46.25
C ASN A 376 6.27 25.35 46.60
N VAL A 377 7.39 25.55 45.95
CA VAL A 377 8.17 26.79 46.13
C VAL A 377 7.50 28.02 45.56
N ASN A 378 6.50 27.81 44.74
CA ASN A 378 5.67 28.89 44.18
C ASN A 378 4.46 29.20 45.04
N ASP A 379 4.24 28.45 46.15
CA ASP A 379 3.13 28.66 47.05
C ASP A 379 3.22 30.04 47.69
N ASP A 380 2.05 30.61 47.96
CA ASP A 380 1.94 31.94 48.60
C ASP A 380 2.54 31.86 50.02
N GLY A 381 3.44 32.76 50.37
CA GLY A 381 4.14 32.78 51.63
C GLY A 381 5.39 31.90 51.73
N ALA A 382 5.85 31.28 50.67
CA ALA A 382 7.18 30.66 50.61
C ALA A 382 8.29 31.73 50.72
N THR A 383 8.42 32.25 51.89
CA THR A 383 9.53 33.11 52.33
C THR A 383 10.76 32.26 52.58
N ASN A 384 11.88 32.68 52.02
CA ASN A 384 13.23 32.24 52.34
C ASN A 384 13.81 31.09 51.52
N ARG A 385 14.50 31.57 50.54
CA ARG A 385 15.61 30.79 49.99
C ARG A 385 16.88 31.54 50.17
N GLY A 386 17.50 31.33 51.31
CA GLY A 386 18.76 32.00 51.64
C GLY A 386 18.56 33.39 52.24
N SER A 387 19.44 33.76 53.14
CA SER A 387 19.43 34.93 53.98
C SER A 387 18.99 36.22 53.24
N GLY A 388 17.82 36.71 53.62
CA GLY A 388 17.46 38.12 53.47
C GLY A 388 16.78 38.57 52.17
N ILE A 389 16.40 37.65 51.26
CA ILE A 389 15.66 38.04 50.06
C ILE A 389 14.18 37.66 50.26
N THR A 390 13.33 38.69 50.35
CA THR A 390 11.88 38.54 50.34
C THR A 390 11.42 38.38 48.90
N THR A 391 11.04 37.16 48.50
CA THR A 391 10.48 36.92 47.15
C THR A 391 8.97 37.13 47.19
N THR A 392 8.45 37.96 46.33
CA THR A 392 6.99 38.18 46.17
C THR A 392 6.45 37.25 45.08
N ASN A 393 6.39 35.95 45.39
CA ASN A 393 5.98 34.95 44.38
C ASN A 393 4.52 35.09 43.93
N ASN A 394 3.64 35.67 44.72
CA ASN A 394 2.25 35.94 44.41
C ASN A 394 2.01 37.15 43.49
N TYR A 395 3.08 37.86 43.11
CA TYR A 395 2.97 39.01 42.21
C TYR A 395 2.93 38.60 40.72
N TRP A 396 3.40 37.38 40.34
CA TRP A 396 3.39 36.92 38.97
C TRP A 396 2.60 35.63 38.78
N VAL A 397 1.87 35.57 37.70
CA VAL A 397 1.16 34.40 37.21
C VAL A 397 1.62 34.02 35.81
N LEU A 398 1.65 32.74 35.49
CA LEU A 398 1.81 32.26 34.12
C LEU A 398 0.49 32.46 33.38
N THR A 399 0.54 33.13 32.21
CA THR A 399 -0.67 33.43 31.42
C THR A 399 -0.71 32.77 30.06
N TYR A 400 0.45 32.51 29.46
CA TYR A 400 0.54 31.80 28.20
C TYR A 400 1.77 30.91 28.17
N VAL A 401 1.66 29.83 27.38
CA VAL A 401 2.78 29.07 26.87
C VAL A 401 2.72 29.14 25.35
N ILE A 402 3.80 29.66 24.76
CA ILE A 402 3.90 29.91 23.32
C ILE A 402 4.94 28.93 22.74
N GLY A 403 4.57 28.18 21.71
CA GLY A 403 5.51 27.40 20.90
C GLY A 403 6.32 28.33 19.97
N VAL A 404 7.62 28.10 19.85
CA VAL A 404 8.55 28.92 19.05
C VAL A 404 9.53 28.04 18.26
#